data_4b2f7feb2b74abd1274decedcaf85b23
#
_entry.id   4b2f7feb2b74abd1274decedcaf85b23
#
_cell.length_a   1.000
_cell.length_b   1.000
_cell.length_c   1.000
_cell.angle_alpha   90.00
_cell.angle_beta   90.00
_cell.angle_gamma   90.00
#
_symmetry.space_group_name_H-M   'P 1'
#
loop_
_entity.id
_entity.type
_entity.pdbx_description
1 polymer ?
#
loop_
_entity_poly.entity_id
_entity_poly.type
_entity_poly.pdbx_seq_one_letter_code
_entity_poly.pdbx_strand_id
1 'polypeptide(L)'
;LSSSSAASDVYKRQTFQDWENKTQEIIALQAKWKTIGYAPQKMNVKIFERFRAACDEFFKRKAEFFKSIKESMAGNLEKKKALCEKAETLKESTDWKATADILSKLQKEWKTIGPVPKKYSDAVWKRFIAACDYFFEQKNKATSSQRSVEQENMVQKKAIIEKLNTIDAQET
;
A
#
# COMPACT_ATOMS: atom_id res chain seq x y z
N LEU A 1 2.11 11.87 -8.54
CA LEU A 1 1.32 10.68 -8.11
C LEU A 1 1.35 10.45 -6.59
N SER A 2 2.46 10.82 -5.91
CA SER A 2 2.55 10.73 -4.45
C SER A 2 1.73 11.83 -3.73
N SER A 3 1.55 12.98 -4.34
CA SER A 3 0.78 14.09 -3.77
C SER A 3 -0.72 13.80 -3.69
N SER A 4 -1.27 13.07 -4.65
CA SER A 4 -2.68 12.70 -4.67
C SER A 4 -3.06 11.75 -3.53
N SER A 5 -2.20 10.77 -3.23
CA SER A 5 -2.41 9.82 -2.13
C SER A 5 -2.32 10.52 -0.77
N ALA A 6 -1.31 11.40 -0.57
CA ALA A 6 -1.14 12.16 0.66
C ALA A 6 -2.30 13.12 0.90
N ALA A 7 -2.78 13.83 -0.13
CA ALA A 7 -3.95 14.71 -0.04
C ALA A 7 -5.21 13.94 0.33
N SER A 8 -5.42 12.75 -0.23
CA SER A 8 -6.54 11.86 0.10
C SER A 8 -6.49 11.40 1.56
N ASP A 9 -5.30 11.05 2.07
CA ASP A 9 -5.13 10.63 3.46
C ASP A 9 -5.35 11.76 4.45
N VAL A 10 -4.91 12.99 4.12
CA VAL A 10 -5.17 14.19 4.92
C VAL A 10 -6.66 14.48 4.95
N TYR A 11 -7.34 14.43 3.81
CA TYR A 11 -8.78 14.62 3.71
C TYR A 11 -9.55 13.62 4.56
N LYS A 12 -9.20 12.35 4.50
CA LYS A 12 -9.83 11.29 5.32
C LYS A 12 -9.64 11.55 6.81
N ARG A 13 -8.44 11.89 7.25
CA ARG A 13 -8.16 12.20 8.66
C ARG A 13 -8.98 13.39 9.13
N GLN A 14 -9.09 14.45 8.34
CA GLN A 14 -9.88 15.63 8.65
C GLN A 14 -11.37 15.29 8.75
N THR A 15 -11.87 14.46 7.84
CA THR A 15 -13.26 13.99 7.87
C THR A 15 -13.55 13.13 9.09
N PHE A 16 -12.64 12.25 9.51
CA PHE A 16 -12.75 11.48 10.76
C PHE A 16 -12.83 12.41 11.96
N GLN A 17 -11.96 13.42 12.01
CA GLN A 17 -11.97 14.39 13.12
C GLN A 17 -13.26 15.21 13.14
N ASP A 18 -13.78 15.58 11.99
CA ASP A 18 -15.06 16.29 11.89
C ASP A 18 -16.22 15.45 12.40
N TRP A 19 -16.29 14.16 12.06
CA TRP A 19 -17.29 13.26 12.60
C TRP A 19 -17.18 13.13 14.11
N GLU A 20 -15.98 13.03 14.63
CA GLU A 20 -15.74 12.94 16.08
C GLU A 20 -16.16 14.21 16.79
N ASN A 21 -15.78 15.37 16.27
CA ASN A 21 -16.14 16.68 16.84
C ASN A 21 -17.67 16.87 16.85
N LYS A 22 -18.33 16.55 15.76
CA LYS A 22 -19.81 16.63 15.66
C LYS A 22 -20.49 15.63 16.60
N THR A 23 -19.92 14.46 16.77
CA THR A 23 -20.42 13.47 17.73
C THR A 23 -20.39 14.04 19.14
N GLN A 24 -19.30 14.70 19.54
CA GLN A 24 -19.19 15.32 20.85
C GLN A 24 -20.20 16.46 21.03
N GLU A 25 -20.41 17.26 19.98
CA GLU A 25 -21.44 18.31 19.99
C GLU A 25 -22.84 17.74 20.22
N ILE A 26 -23.17 16.65 19.53
CA ILE A 26 -24.49 16.00 19.65
C ILE A 26 -24.66 15.39 21.03
N ILE A 27 -23.66 14.73 21.58
CA ILE A 27 -23.67 14.21 22.95
C ILE A 27 -23.92 15.33 23.95
N ALA A 28 -23.24 16.46 23.79
CA ALA A 28 -23.45 17.64 24.64
C ALA A 28 -24.87 18.19 24.53
N LEU A 29 -25.43 18.24 23.32
CA LEU A 29 -26.81 18.67 23.11
C LEU A 29 -27.83 17.70 23.68
N GLN A 30 -27.57 16.40 23.61
CA GLN A 30 -28.41 15.38 24.26
C GLN A 30 -28.41 15.51 25.77
N ALA A 31 -27.23 15.77 26.35
CA ALA A 31 -27.13 16.03 27.80
C ALA A 31 -27.89 17.29 28.20
N LYS A 32 -27.73 18.37 27.43
CA LYS A 32 -28.46 19.65 27.66
C LYS A 32 -29.98 19.45 27.52
N TRP A 33 -30.45 18.67 26.55
CA TRP A 33 -31.86 18.39 26.37
C TRP A 33 -32.47 17.79 27.64
N LYS A 34 -31.77 16.88 28.30
CA LYS A 34 -32.23 16.23 29.54
C LYS A 34 -32.36 17.19 30.71
N THR A 35 -31.64 18.31 30.70
CA THR A 35 -31.72 19.33 31.76
C THR A 35 -32.84 20.33 31.55
N ILE A 36 -33.40 20.42 30.34
CA ILE A 36 -34.50 21.30 30.02
C ILE A 36 -35.82 20.65 30.42
N GLY A 37 -36.67 21.39 31.08
CA GLY A 37 -37.97 20.90 31.51
C GLY A 37 -38.95 20.66 30.38
N TYR A 38 -40.16 20.26 30.74
CA TYR A 38 -41.21 19.89 29.74
C TYR A 38 -41.68 21.09 28.92
N ALA A 39 -41.85 20.89 27.64
CA ALA A 39 -42.60 21.77 26.74
C ALA A 39 -44.12 21.59 26.96
N PRO A 40 -44.96 22.49 26.40
CA PRO A 40 -46.41 22.29 26.42
C PRO A 40 -46.79 20.88 25.95
N GLN A 41 -47.70 20.24 26.68
CA GLN A 41 -48.01 18.82 26.51
C GLN A 41 -48.29 18.41 25.05
N LYS A 42 -49.08 19.26 24.31
CA LYS A 42 -49.42 19.02 22.92
C LYS A 42 -48.19 19.01 21.97
N MET A 43 -47.15 19.71 22.31
CA MET A 43 -45.94 19.85 21.49
C MET A 43 -44.78 18.96 21.95
N ASN A 44 -44.80 18.50 23.17
CA ASN A 44 -43.69 17.84 23.78
C ASN A 44 -43.28 16.54 23.01
N VAL A 45 -44.26 15.73 22.62
CA VAL A 45 -44.00 14.51 21.85
C VAL A 45 -43.45 14.83 20.46
N LYS A 46 -44.03 15.83 19.78
CA LYS A 46 -43.59 16.23 18.43
C LYS A 46 -42.18 16.80 18.43
N ILE A 47 -41.84 17.62 19.43
CA ILE A 47 -40.50 18.18 19.58
C ILE A 47 -39.48 17.08 19.88
N PHE A 48 -39.82 16.15 20.77
CA PHE A 48 -38.98 15.01 21.09
C PHE A 48 -38.72 14.13 19.88
N GLU A 49 -39.74 13.83 19.08
CA GLU A 49 -39.61 13.04 17.85
C GLU A 49 -38.68 13.73 16.84
N ARG A 50 -38.80 15.06 16.68
CA ARG A 50 -37.89 15.84 15.82
C ARG A 50 -36.45 15.78 16.30
N PHE A 51 -36.23 15.91 17.57
CA PHE A 51 -34.91 15.85 18.18
C PHE A 51 -34.29 14.44 17.97
N ARG A 52 -35.05 13.41 18.29
CA ARG A 52 -34.64 12.02 18.11
C ARG A 52 -34.34 11.71 16.64
N ALA A 53 -35.20 12.12 15.73
CA ALA A 53 -35.00 11.90 14.31
C ALA A 53 -33.72 12.56 13.79
N ALA A 54 -33.40 13.78 14.26
CA ALA A 54 -32.19 14.47 13.89
C ALA A 54 -30.93 13.74 14.41
N CYS A 55 -30.96 13.25 15.65
CA CYS A 55 -29.87 12.47 16.23
C CYS A 55 -29.70 11.13 15.50
N ASP A 56 -30.79 10.43 15.23
CA ASP A 56 -30.77 9.14 14.55
C ASP A 56 -30.22 9.28 13.12
N GLU A 57 -30.59 10.33 12.40
CA GLU A 57 -30.08 10.60 11.06
C GLU A 57 -28.58 10.87 11.06
N PHE A 58 -28.07 11.63 12.03
CA PHE A 58 -26.65 11.87 12.18
C PHE A 58 -25.87 10.57 12.40
N PHE A 59 -26.30 9.76 13.37
CA PHE A 59 -25.62 8.50 13.67
C PHE A 59 -25.72 7.49 12.54
N LYS A 60 -26.81 7.48 11.82
CA LYS A 60 -26.97 6.68 10.59
C LYS A 60 -25.94 7.06 9.54
N ARG A 61 -25.82 8.35 9.24
CA ARG A 61 -24.83 8.85 8.27
C ARG A 61 -23.41 8.56 8.71
N LYS A 62 -23.13 8.70 9.99
CA LYS A 62 -21.82 8.36 10.57
C LYS A 62 -21.50 6.88 10.36
N ALA A 63 -22.45 6.00 10.68
CA ALA A 63 -22.27 4.55 10.51
C ALA A 63 -22.04 4.16 9.04
N GLU A 64 -22.79 4.76 8.12
CA GLU A 64 -22.63 4.55 6.67
C GLU A 64 -21.25 5.00 6.17
N PHE A 65 -20.77 6.13 6.64
CA PHE A 65 -19.44 6.65 6.32
C PHE A 65 -18.33 5.70 6.77
N PHE A 66 -18.36 5.25 8.03
CA PHE A 66 -17.36 4.34 8.56
C PHE A 66 -17.43 2.95 7.89
N LYS A 67 -18.63 2.48 7.57
CA LYS A 67 -18.82 1.24 6.82
C LYS A 67 -18.21 1.33 5.42
N SER A 68 -18.42 2.44 4.73
CA SER A 68 -17.85 2.69 3.40
C SER A 68 -16.31 2.66 3.44
N ILE A 69 -15.70 3.28 4.44
CA ILE A 69 -14.24 3.25 4.60
C ILE A 69 -13.73 1.84 4.88
N LYS A 70 -14.41 1.11 5.76
CA LYS A 70 -14.05 -0.28 6.08
C LYS A 70 -14.11 -1.18 4.85
N GLU A 71 -15.15 -1.05 4.02
CA GLU A 71 -15.29 -1.78 2.77
C GLU A 71 -14.20 -1.41 1.77
N SER A 72 -13.88 -0.13 1.64
CA SER A 72 -12.79 0.35 0.79
C SER A 72 -11.44 -0.22 1.21
N MET A 73 -11.15 -0.22 2.50
CA MET A 73 -9.91 -0.79 3.04
C MET A 73 -9.83 -2.30 2.82
N ALA A 74 -10.94 -3.01 2.96
CA ALA A 74 -11.00 -4.45 2.67
C ALA A 74 -10.74 -4.74 1.19
N GLY A 75 -11.31 -3.95 0.29
CA GLY A 75 -11.05 -4.04 -1.14
C GLY A 75 -9.58 -3.75 -1.49
N ASN A 76 -8.98 -2.76 -0.85
CA ASN A 76 -7.56 -2.45 -1.01
C ASN A 76 -6.68 -3.61 -0.53
N LEU A 77 -7.03 -4.25 0.57
CA LEU A 77 -6.32 -5.41 1.07
C LEU A 77 -6.32 -6.56 0.06
N GLU A 78 -7.46 -6.87 -0.55
CA GLU A 78 -7.56 -7.90 -1.58
C GLU A 78 -6.69 -7.57 -2.81
N LYS A 79 -6.67 -6.32 -3.24
CA LYS A 79 -5.80 -5.86 -4.33
C LYS A 79 -4.31 -6.05 -3.99
N LYS A 80 -3.91 -5.68 -2.78
CA LYS A 80 -2.52 -5.84 -2.32
C LYS A 80 -2.13 -7.32 -2.20
N LYS A 81 -3.01 -8.16 -1.70
CA LYS A 81 -2.80 -9.62 -1.67
C LYS A 81 -2.60 -10.19 -3.08
N ALA A 82 -3.39 -9.74 -4.05
CA ALA A 82 -3.24 -10.16 -5.44
C ALA A 82 -1.86 -9.79 -6.01
N LEU A 83 -1.33 -8.61 -5.68
CA LEU A 83 0.02 -8.21 -6.07
C LEU A 83 1.09 -9.07 -5.39
N CYS A 84 0.90 -9.42 -4.12
CA CYS A 84 1.79 -10.36 -3.42
C CYS A 84 1.84 -11.72 -4.12
N GLU A 85 0.69 -12.26 -4.50
CA GLU A 85 0.60 -13.54 -5.21
C GLU A 85 1.32 -13.48 -6.56
N LYS A 86 1.14 -12.40 -7.32
CA LYS A 86 1.85 -12.20 -8.59
C LYS A 86 3.36 -12.14 -8.39
N ALA A 87 3.83 -11.36 -7.41
CA ALA A 87 5.26 -11.27 -7.10
C ALA A 87 5.84 -12.62 -6.67
N GLU A 88 5.10 -13.39 -5.88
CA GLU A 88 5.52 -14.71 -5.43
C GLU A 88 5.60 -15.72 -6.59
N THR A 89 4.72 -15.64 -7.58
CA THR A 89 4.80 -16.49 -8.78
C THR A 89 5.98 -16.13 -9.67
N LEU A 90 6.45 -14.90 -9.62
CA LEU A 90 7.53 -14.38 -10.47
C LEU A 90 8.91 -14.44 -9.82
N LYS A 91 9.00 -14.60 -8.51
CA LYS A 91 10.27 -14.50 -7.77
C LYS A 91 11.34 -15.49 -8.19
N GLU A 92 10.96 -16.64 -8.71
CA GLU A 92 11.89 -17.69 -9.17
C GLU A 92 12.15 -17.66 -10.67
N SER A 93 11.63 -16.66 -11.38
CA SER A 93 11.88 -16.48 -12.80
C SER A 93 13.36 -16.20 -13.08
N THR A 94 13.85 -16.75 -14.16
CA THR A 94 15.22 -16.49 -14.69
C THR A 94 15.22 -15.51 -15.85
N ASP A 95 14.08 -15.06 -16.30
CA ASP A 95 13.97 -13.96 -17.28
C ASP A 95 14.14 -12.62 -16.56
N TRP A 96 15.39 -12.28 -16.29
CA TRP A 96 15.78 -11.19 -15.40
C TRP A 96 15.21 -9.83 -15.80
N LYS A 97 15.31 -9.51 -17.09
CA LYS A 97 14.86 -8.20 -17.60
C LYS A 97 13.34 -8.08 -17.58
N ALA A 98 12.64 -9.04 -18.18
CA ALA A 98 11.18 -9.00 -18.28
C ALA A 98 10.52 -9.05 -16.91
N THR A 99 11.00 -9.92 -16.01
CA THR A 99 10.47 -10.03 -14.65
C THR A 99 10.77 -8.80 -13.80
N ALA A 100 11.97 -8.22 -13.93
CA ALA A 100 12.30 -6.97 -13.25
C ALA A 100 11.34 -5.84 -13.64
N ASP A 101 11.00 -5.73 -14.93
CA ASP A 101 10.05 -4.74 -15.42
C ASP A 101 8.65 -4.98 -14.87
N ILE A 102 8.21 -6.23 -14.81
CA ILE A 102 6.90 -6.59 -14.25
C ILE A 102 6.84 -6.25 -12.75
N LEU A 103 7.86 -6.63 -11.99
CA LEU A 103 7.91 -6.33 -10.55
C LEU A 103 7.96 -4.82 -10.28
N SER A 104 8.67 -4.07 -11.11
CA SER A 104 8.68 -2.60 -11.02
C SER A 104 7.30 -2.00 -11.25
N LYS A 105 6.54 -2.55 -12.21
CA LYS A 105 5.14 -2.15 -12.44
C LYS A 105 4.25 -2.49 -11.24
N LEU A 106 4.42 -3.67 -10.65
CA LEU A 106 3.68 -4.07 -9.46
C LEU A 106 3.98 -3.15 -8.28
N GLN A 107 5.22 -2.71 -8.10
CA GLN A 107 5.58 -1.74 -7.06
C GLN A 107 4.92 -0.38 -7.27
N LYS A 108 4.84 0.09 -8.51
CA LYS A 108 4.11 1.32 -8.85
C LYS A 108 2.61 1.18 -8.60
N GLU A 109 2.04 0.04 -8.99
CA GLU A 109 0.62 -0.27 -8.75
C GLU A 109 0.30 -0.34 -7.26
N TRP A 110 1.19 -0.91 -6.45
CA TRP A 110 1.07 -0.93 -5.00
C TRP A 110 0.86 0.47 -4.41
N LYS A 111 1.63 1.43 -4.88
CA LYS A 111 1.54 2.82 -4.42
C LYS A 111 0.21 3.51 -4.79
N THR A 112 -0.47 3.02 -5.81
CA THR A 112 -1.78 3.55 -6.21
C THR A 112 -2.94 2.97 -5.41
N ILE A 113 -2.72 1.85 -4.73
CA ILE A 113 -3.72 1.22 -3.88
C ILE A 113 -3.75 1.97 -2.54
N GLY A 114 -4.96 2.29 -2.10
CA GLY A 114 -5.17 3.03 -0.85
C GLY A 114 -4.85 2.20 0.41
N PRO A 115 -5.13 2.76 1.58
CA PRO A 115 -4.81 2.11 2.84
C PRO A 115 -5.60 0.82 3.05
N VAL A 116 -4.99 -0.09 3.81
CA VAL A 116 -5.58 -1.36 4.23
C VAL A 116 -5.81 -1.35 5.74
N PRO A 117 -6.60 -2.28 6.29
CA PRO A 117 -6.76 -2.37 7.74
C PRO A 117 -5.40 -2.48 8.43
N LYS A 118 -5.19 -1.67 9.46
CA LYS A 118 -3.92 -1.55 10.18
C LYS A 118 -3.36 -2.90 10.63
N LYS A 119 -4.25 -3.81 11.02
CA LYS A 119 -3.93 -5.18 11.43
C LYS A 119 -3.13 -5.96 10.37
N TYR A 120 -3.36 -5.71 9.08
CA TYR A 120 -2.77 -6.44 7.98
C TYR A 120 -1.71 -5.65 7.20
N SER A 121 -1.59 -4.36 7.46
CA SER A 121 -0.73 -3.46 6.70
C SER A 121 0.73 -3.92 6.64
N ASP A 122 1.34 -4.19 7.79
CA ASP A 122 2.73 -4.61 7.85
C ASP A 122 2.94 -6.01 7.27
N ALA A 123 2.05 -6.94 7.55
CA ALA A 123 2.17 -8.31 7.07
C ALA A 123 2.12 -8.40 5.54
N VAL A 124 1.19 -7.68 4.91
CA VAL A 124 1.04 -7.70 3.46
C VAL A 124 2.20 -6.99 2.76
N TRP A 125 2.71 -5.91 3.34
CA TRP A 125 3.89 -5.21 2.83
C TRP A 125 5.14 -6.09 2.91
N LYS A 126 5.39 -6.71 4.05
CA LYS A 126 6.54 -7.62 4.23
C LYS A 126 6.49 -8.79 3.25
N ARG A 127 5.31 -9.34 3.04
CA ARG A 127 5.11 -10.42 2.07
C ARG A 127 5.49 -9.98 0.65
N PHE A 128 5.02 -8.81 0.22
CA PHE A 128 5.32 -8.26 -1.10
C PHE A 128 6.82 -7.97 -1.27
N ILE A 129 7.41 -7.29 -0.31
CA ILE A 129 8.84 -6.94 -0.34
C ILE A 129 9.73 -8.18 -0.31
N ALA A 130 9.38 -9.18 0.48
CA ALA A 130 10.13 -10.43 0.53
C ALA A 130 10.20 -11.12 -0.83
N ALA A 131 9.10 -11.15 -1.58
CA ALA A 131 9.07 -11.72 -2.92
C ALA A 131 9.92 -10.91 -3.91
N CYS A 132 9.80 -9.59 -3.89
CA CYS A 132 10.61 -8.71 -4.73
C CYS A 132 12.10 -8.81 -4.42
N ASP A 133 12.46 -8.75 -3.15
CA ASP A 133 13.86 -8.84 -2.70
C ASP A 133 14.49 -10.19 -3.06
N TYR A 134 13.75 -11.27 -2.91
CA TYR A 134 14.22 -12.59 -3.33
C TYR A 134 14.59 -12.62 -4.82
N PHE A 135 13.71 -12.12 -5.69
CA PHE A 135 13.99 -12.07 -7.12
C PHE A 135 15.22 -11.22 -7.43
N PHE A 136 15.31 -10.01 -6.89
CA PHE A 136 16.43 -9.10 -7.18
C PHE A 136 17.75 -9.61 -6.61
N GLU A 137 17.72 -10.30 -5.48
CA GLU A 137 18.90 -10.97 -4.93
C GLU A 137 19.39 -12.08 -5.87
N GLN A 138 18.48 -12.92 -6.38
CA GLN A 138 18.83 -13.97 -7.33
C GLN A 138 19.36 -13.38 -8.65
N LYS A 139 18.73 -12.31 -9.13
CA LYS A 139 19.20 -11.57 -10.30
C LYS A 139 20.63 -11.06 -10.12
N ASN A 140 20.91 -10.45 -8.98
CA ASN A 140 22.24 -9.92 -8.68
C ASN A 140 23.30 -11.02 -8.60
N LYS A 141 22.97 -12.14 -8.00
CA LYS A 141 23.86 -13.33 -7.95
C LYS A 141 24.19 -13.85 -9.34
N ALA A 142 23.17 -13.99 -10.20
CA ALA A 142 23.35 -14.45 -11.57
C ALA A 142 24.21 -13.48 -12.40
N THR A 143 23.98 -12.19 -12.28
CA THR A 143 24.75 -11.14 -12.95
C THR A 143 26.21 -11.13 -12.47
N SER A 144 26.42 -11.23 -11.18
CA SER A 144 27.75 -11.28 -10.58
C SER A 144 28.53 -12.51 -11.03
N SER A 145 27.89 -13.67 -11.05
CA SER A 145 28.48 -14.92 -11.54
C SER A 145 28.87 -14.82 -13.02
N GLN A 146 28.02 -14.26 -13.86
CA GLN A 146 28.29 -14.05 -15.28
C GLN A 146 29.48 -13.11 -15.48
N ARG A 147 29.54 -11.99 -14.75
CA ARG A 147 30.65 -11.04 -14.79
C ARG A 147 31.99 -11.70 -14.41
N SER A 148 31.95 -12.56 -13.39
CA SER A 148 33.13 -13.31 -12.95
C SER A 148 33.66 -14.23 -14.06
N VAL A 149 32.78 -14.98 -14.74
CA VAL A 149 33.14 -15.84 -15.86
C VAL A 149 33.68 -15.02 -17.02
N GLU A 150 33.07 -13.93 -17.37
CA GLU A 150 33.53 -13.03 -18.45
C GLU A 150 34.91 -12.46 -18.14
N GLN A 151 35.17 -12.07 -16.91
CA GLN A 151 36.47 -11.57 -16.49
C GLN A 151 37.56 -12.66 -16.59
N GLU A 152 37.27 -13.88 -16.18
CA GLU A 152 38.15 -15.01 -16.32
C GLU A 152 38.45 -15.32 -17.80
N ASN A 153 37.43 -15.31 -18.64
CA ASN A 153 37.59 -15.49 -20.09
C ASN A 153 38.48 -14.42 -20.70
N MET A 154 38.36 -13.17 -20.28
CA MET A 154 39.21 -12.07 -20.72
C MET A 154 40.67 -12.33 -20.36
N VAL A 155 40.94 -12.76 -19.12
CA VAL A 155 42.29 -13.09 -18.64
C VAL A 155 42.89 -14.19 -19.50
N GLN A 156 42.16 -15.26 -19.77
CA GLN A 156 42.62 -16.39 -20.59
C GLN A 156 42.93 -15.96 -22.03
N LYS A 157 42.08 -15.12 -22.64
CA LYS A 157 42.31 -14.61 -24.00
C LYS A 157 43.53 -13.74 -24.05
N LYS A 158 43.74 -12.86 -23.07
CA LYS A 158 44.94 -12.03 -22.97
C LYS A 158 46.23 -12.88 -22.86
N ALA A 159 46.19 -13.96 -22.09
CA ALA A 159 47.32 -14.87 -21.96
C ALA A 159 47.70 -15.52 -23.31
N ILE A 160 46.70 -15.86 -24.12
CA ILE A 160 46.92 -16.39 -25.49
C ILE A 160 47.63 -15.32 -26.37
N ILE A 161 47.18 -14.08 -26.32
CA ILE A 161 47.78 -12.98 -27.06
C ILE A 161 49.23 -12.80 -26.66
N GLU A 162 49.55 -12.83 -25.39
CA GLU A 162 50.93 -12.71 -24.90
C GLU A 162 51.84 -13.85 -25.42
N LYS A 163 51.31 -15.10 -25.42
CA LYS A 163 52.02 -16.22 -26.00
C LYS A 163 52.31 -16.03 -27.48
N LEU A 164 51.36 -15.55 -28.25
CA LEU A 164 51.56 -15.26 -29.66
C LEU A 164 52.62 -14.17 -29.89
N ASN A 165 52.59 -13.13 -29.08
CA ASN A 165 53.61 -12.07 -29.15
C ASN A 165 55.02 -12.58 -28.81
N THR A 166 55.13 -13.49 -27.88
CA THR A 166 56.39 -14.11 -27.48
C THR A 166 56.93 -14.99 -28.63
N ILE A 167 56.08 -15.72 -29.34
CA ILE A 167 56.47 -16.55 -30.48
C ILE A 167 56.99 -15.66 -31.59
N ASP A 168 56.30 -14.57 -31.95
CA ASP A 168 56.77 -13.62 -32.98
C ASP A 168 58.12 -13.01 -32.62
N ALA A 169 58.38 -12.69 -31.35
CA ALA A 169 59.64 -12.16 -30.90
C ALA A 169 60.79 -13.15 -30.98
N GLN A 170 60.52 -14.46 -30.91
CA GLN A 170 61.55 -15.50 -31.01
C GLN A 170 61.93 -15.86 -32.44
N GLU A 171 61.07 -15.62 -33.40
CA GLU A 171 61.32 -15.84 -34.84
C GLU A 171 62.21 -14.76 -35.49
N THR A 172 62.40 -13.64 -34.82
CA THR A 172 63.27 -12.55 -35.28
C THR A 172 64.61 -12.61 -34.57
#